data_6eab110327b8725e303b761f9cac733b
#
_entry.id   6eab110327b8725e303b761f9cac733b
#
_cell.length_a   1.000
_cell.length_b   1.000
_cell.length_c   1.000
_cell.angle_alpha   90.00
_cell.angle_beta   90.00
_cell.angle_gamma   90.00
#
_symmetry.space_group_name_H-M   'P 1'
#
loop_
_entity.id
_entity.type
_entity.pdbx_description
1 polymer ?
#
loop_
_entity_poly.entity_id
_entity_poly.type
_entity_poly.pdbx_seq_one_letter_code
_entity_poly.pdbx_strand_id
1 'polypeptide(L)'
;HPSDTYYIIGSTVGPHPYPDMVARLQSVISEEIKKQLLEKEGRDHPDYLIACVGGGSNAAGTIYHYIDDERVKIVLAEAGGKGIDSGMSAATIHLGHLGIIHGSKTLLMQNED
;
A
#
# COMPACT_ATOMS: atom_id res chain seq x y z
N HIS A 1 -3.67 -26.11 -3.85
CA HIS A 1 -2.57 -27.07 -3.89
C HIS A 1 -1.68 -26.78 -5.09
N PRO A 2 -0.33 -26.66 -4.93
CA PRO A 2 0.54 -26.16 -6.02
C PRO A 2 0.58 -27.01 -7.28
N SER A 3 0.09 -28.26 -7.20
CA SER A 3 0.07 -29.17 -8.36
C SER A 3 -1.12 -28.98 -9.28
N ASP A 4 -2.18 -28.32 -8.83
CA ASP A 4 -3.45 -28.19 -9.55
C ASP A 4 -4.10 -26.79 -9.41
N THR A 5 -3.47 -25.91 -8.63
CA THR A 5 -4.01 -24.57 -8.32
C THR A 5 -2.94 -23.51 -8.54
N TYR A 6 -3.29 -22.46 -9.28
CA TYR A 6 -2.45 -21.29 -9.44
C TYR A 6 -2.96 -20.14 -8.56
N TYR A 7 -2.11 -19.68 -7.65
CA TYR A 7 -2.44 -18.58 -6.74
C TYR A 7 -2.13 -17.23 -7.40
N ILE A 8 -3.14 -16.38 -7.50
CA ILE A 8 -3.01 -15.02 -8.04
C ILE A 8 -3.28 -14.03 -6.93
N ILE A 9 -2.33 -13.16 -6.67
CA ILE A 9 -2.45 -12.05 -5.71
C ILE A 9 -2.06 -10.73 -6.36
N GLY A 10 -2.82 -9.67 -6.07
CA GLY A 10 -2.58 -8.34 -6.60
C GLY A 10 -2.28 -7.34 -5.48
N SER A 11 -1.23 -7.56 -4.70
CA SER A 11 -0.85 -6.70 -3.59
C SER A 11 0.67 -6.49 -3.55
N THR A 12 1.14 -5.57 -2.72
CA THR A 12 2.57 -5.43 -2.40
C THR A 12 3.01 -6.38 -1.28
N VAL A 13 2.22 -7.39 -0.98
CA VAL A 13 2.52 -8.49 -0.06
C VAL A 13 3.05 -9.69 -0.83
N GLY A 14 3.91 -10.48 -0.20
CA GLY A 14 4.48 -11.69 -0.78
C GLY A 14 6.00 -11.63 -0.92
N PRO A 15 6.63 -12.71 -1.41
CA PRO A 15 8.08 -12.76 -1.59
C PRO A 15 8.53 -11.87 -2.75
N HIS A 16 9.81 -11.45 -2.70
CA HIS A 16 10.41 -10.78 -3.85
C HIS A 16 10.35 -11.69 -5.10
N PRO A 17 10.00 -11.16 -6.29
CA PRO A 17 9.92 -9.74 -6.66
C PRO A 17 8.49 -9.15 -6.65
N TYR A 18 7.51 -9.85 -6.12
CA TYR A 18 6.11 -9.41 -6.24
C TYR A 18 5.83 -8.01 -5.71
N PRO A 19 6.29 -7.59 -4.52
CA PRO A 19 6.03 -6.21 -4.05
C PRO A 19 6.59 -5.14 -4.97
N ASP A 20 7.82 -5.31 -5.47
CA ASP A 20 8.45 -4.36 -6.40
C ASP A 20 7.73 -4.32 -7.74
N MET A 21 7.40 -5.49 -8.28
CA MET A 21 6.68 -5.61 -9.55
C MET A 21 5.30 -4.94 -9.48
N VAL A 22 4.54 -5.19 -8.42
CA VAL A 22 3.22 -4.58 -8.22
C VAL A 22 3.34 -3.07 -8.04
N ALA A 23 4.29 -2.59 -7.24
CA ALA A 23 4.52 -1.15 -7.05
C ALA A 23 4.82 -0.46 -8.39
N ARG A 24 5.68 -1.04 -9.22
CA ARG A 24 6.02 -0.51 -10.55
C ARG A 24 4.84 -0.51 -11.52
N LEU A 25 4.07 -1.59 -11.55
CA LEU A 25 2.89 -1.66 -12.42
C LEU A 25 1.80 -0.67 -11.97
N GLN A 26 1.62 -0.47 -10.67
CA GLN A 26 0.67 0.48 -10.11
C GLN A 26 1.17 1.93 -10.16
N SER A 27 2.45 2.18 -10.45
CA SER A 27 3.02 3.53 -10.49
C SER A 27 2.42 4.44 -11.57
N VAL A 28 1.70 3.86 -12.53
CA VAL A 28 0.89 4.62 -13.49
C VAL A 28 -0.08 5.59 -12.79
N ILE A 29 -0.55 5.25 -11.58
CA ILE A 29 -1.42 6.12 -10.79
C ILE A 29 -0.72 7.46 -10.49
N SER A 30 0.48 7.41 -9.94
CA SER A 30 1.23 8.64 -9.61
C SER A 30 1.72 9.39 -10.85
N GLU A 31 2.01 8.70 -11.93
CA GLU A 31 2.33 9.30 -13.22
C GLU A 31 1.15 10.11 -13.77
N GLU A 32 -0.04 9.52 -13.77
CA GLU A 32 -1.26 10.21 -14.20
C GLU A 32 -1.66 11.36 -13.28
N ILE A 33 -1.45 11.23 -11.96
CA ILE A 33 -1.66 12.34 -11.01
C ILE A 33 -0.79 13.53 -11.40
N LYS A 34 0.50 13.34 -11.66
CA LYS A 34 1.41 14.41 -12.10
C LYS A 34 0.90 15.10 -13.36
N LYS A 35 0.54 14.30 -14.36
CA LYS A 35 0.03 14.83 -15.63
C LYS A 35 -1.25 15.64 -15.45
N GLN A 36 -2.22 15.09 -14.73
CA GLN A 36 -3.53 15.71 -14.54
C GLN A 36 -3.43 16.97 -13.67
N LEU A 37 -2.59 16.99 -12.64
CA LEU A 37 -2.34 18.19 -11.84
C LEU A 37 -1.68 19.28 -12.67
N LEU A 38 -0.70 18.93 -13.49
CA LEU A 38 -0.06 19.91 -14.37
C LEU A 38 -1.05 20.54 -15.34
N GLU A 39 -1.94 19.74 -15.93
CA GLU A 39 -2.97 20.21 -16.85
C GLU A 39 -4.02 21.10 -16.17
N LYS A 40 -4.41 20.80 -14.94
CA LYS A 40 -5.53 21.48 -14.24
C LYS A 40 -5.08 22.61 -13.33
N GLU A 41 -3.94 22.44 -12.66
CA GLU A 41 -3.47 23.34 -11.60
C GLU A 41 -2.15 24.02 -11.94
N GLY A 42 -1.52 23.68 -13.07
CA GLY A 42 -0.23 24.23 -13.49
C GLY A 42 0.97 23.77 -12.63
N ARG A 43 0.79 22.77 -11.77
CA ARG A 43 1.84 22.16 -10.95
C ARG A 43 1.74 20.63 -10.98
N ASP A 44 2.87 19.93 -10.91
CA ASP A 44 2.96 18.48 -11.04
C ASP A 44 2.89 17.73 -9.69
N HIS A 45 2.64 18.44 -8.60
CA HIS A 45 2.62 17.87 -7.25
C HIS A 45 1.50 18.45 -6.40
N PRO A 46 0.85 17.65 -5.54
CA PRO A 46 -0.09 18.11 -4.52
C PRO A 46 0.67 18.54 -3.25
N ASP A 47 0.00 19.25 -2.34
CA ASP A 47 0.55 19.52 -1.00
C ASP A 47 0.44 18.30 -0.10
N TYR A 48 -0.65 17.54 -0.26
CA TYR A 48 -0.92 16.29 0.47
C TYR A 48 -1.32 15.21 -0.50
N LEU A 49 -0.80 14.02 -0.28
CA LEU A 49 -1.16 12.81 -0.98
C LEU A 49 -1.67 11.80 0.03
N ILE A 50 -2.98 11.48 -0.06
CA ILE A 50 -3.64 10.63 0.91
C ILE A 50 -4.06 9.34 0.19
N ALA A 51 -3.64 8.20 0.70
CA ALA A 51 -3.99 6.89 0.16
C ALA A 51 -4.42 5.93 1.26
N CYS A 52 -5.45 5.11 0.99
CA CYS A 52 -5.81 4.02 1.88
C CYS A 52 -4.81 2.86 1.74
N VAL A 53 -4.57 2.16 2.85
CA VAL A 53 -3.67 1.01 2.92
C VAL A 53 -4.41 -0.22 3.45
N GLY A 54 -4.47 -1.24 2.61
CA GLY A 54 -4.78 -2.61 2.99
C GLY A 54 -3.57 -3.48 2.64
N GLY A 55 -3.59 -4.14 1.48
CA GLY A 55 -2.42 -4.86 0.96
C GLY A 55 -1.30 -3.96 0.39
N GLY A 56 -1.56 -2.67 0.21
CA GLY A 56 -0.56 -1.66 -0.12
C GLY A 56 -0.40 -1.33 -1.60
N SER A 57 -1.03 -2.03 -2.54
CA SER A 57 -0.81 -1.79 -3.98
C SER A 57 -1.26 -0.40 -4.44
N ASN A 58 -2.45 0.02 -4.00
CA ASN A 58 -2.98 1.35 -4.28
C ASN A 58 -2.07 2.45 -3.71
N ALA A 59 -1.67 2.31 -2.44
CA ALA A 59 -0.79 3.27 -1.78
C ALA A 59 0.57 3.34 -2.48
N ALA A 60 1.20 2.19 -2.74
CA ALA A 60 2.48 2.12 -3.44
C ALA A 60 2.42 2.80 -4.81
N GLY A 61 1.39 2.53 -5.62
CA GLY A 61 1.22 3.18 -6.91
C GLY A 61 1.00 4.69 -6.82
N THR A 62 0.22 5.11 -5.82
CA THR A 62 -0.08 6.53 -5.61
C THR A 62 1.15 7.33 -5.18
N ILE A 63 2.01 6.77 -4.33
CA ILE A 63 3.18 7.48 -3.80
C ILE A 63 4.46 7.28 -4.62
N TYR A 64 4.48 6.35 -5.56
CA TYR A 64 5.70 5.85 -6.22
C TYR A 64 6.64 6.96 -6.72
N HIS A 65 6.10 7.95 -7.45
CA HIS A 65 6.89 9.07 -7.98
C HIS A 65 6.95 10.30 -7.05
N TYR A 66 6.43 10.17 -5.83
CA TYR A 66 6.43 11.25 -4.83
C TYR A 66 7.18 10.89 -3.55
N ILE A 67 7.68 9.64 -3.45
CA ILE A 67 8.24 9.14 -2.18
C ILE A 67 9.45 9.96 -1.71
N ASP A 68 10.22 10.51 -2.64
CA ASP A 68 11.39 11.35 -2.36
C ASP A 68 11.10 12.85 -2.59
N ASP A 69 9.85 13.23 -2.83
CA ASP A 69 9.49 14.62 -3.08
C ASP A 69 9.12 15.33 -1.76
N GLU A 70 10.07 16.08 -1.22
CA GLU A 70 9.91 16.80 0.05
C GLU A 70 8.76 17.84 0.06
N ARG A 71 8.27 18.22 -1.12
CA ARG A 71 7.15 19.17 -1.27
C ARG A 71 5.80 18.51 -0.95
N VAL A 72 5.75 17.17 -0.96
CA VAL A 72 4.51 16.39 -0.83
C VAL A 72 4.45 15.71 0.54
N LYS A 73 3.40 15.99 1.30
CA LYS A 73 3.12 15.28 2.56
C LYS A 73 2.30 14.03 2.27
N ILE A 74 2.87 12.87 2.56
CA ILE A 74 2.22 11.57 2.35
C ILE A 74 1.50 11.15 3.62
N VAL A 75 0.21 10.82 3.49
CA VAL A 75 -0.65 10.32 4.56
C VAL A 75 -1.23 8.97 4.14
N LEU A 76 -0.92 7.93 4.90
CA LEU A 76 -1.45 6.58 4.70
C LEU A 76 -2.57 6.30 5.71
N ALA A 77 -3.76 5.99 5.21
CA ALA A 77 -4.94 5.75 6.02
C ALA A 77 -5.25 4.25 6.10
N GLU A 78 -5.20 3.69 7.28
CA GLU A 78 -5.60 2.31 7.55
C GLU A 78 -7.02 2.22 8.10
N ALA A 79 -7.64 1.04 7.95
CA ALA A 79 -8.97 0.78 8.46
C ALA A 79 -8.95 0.57 9.99
N GLY A 80 -9.27 1.60 10.75
CA GLY A 80 -9.31 1.56 12.22
C GLY A 80 -10.47 0.76 12.83
N GLY A 81 -11.44 0.32 12.02
CA GLY A 81 -12.58 -0.46 12.48
C GLY A 81 -13.39 0.26 13.56
N LYS A 82 -13.59 -0.38 14.71
CA LYS A 82 -14.26 0.22 15.88
C LYS A 82 -13.31 1.01 16.79
N GLY A 83 -12.11 1.26 16.34
CA GLY A 83 -11.04 1.92 17.07
C GLY A 83 -9.82 1.02 17.27
N ILE A 84 -8.66 1.64 17.43
CA ILE A 84 -7.38 0.93 17.52
C ILE A 84 -7.36 -0.02 18.73
N ASP A 85 -7.90 0.42 19.87
CA ASP A 85 -7.89 -0.35 21.12
C ASP A 85 -9.07 -1.32 21.26
N SER A 86 -9.89 -1.46 20.21
CA SER A 86 -11.14 -2.22 20.30
C SER A 86 -10.97 -3.73 20.09
N GLY A 87 -9.82 -4.20 19.65
CA GLY A 87 -9.62 -5.56 19.13
C GLY A 87 -10.34 -5.84 17.80
N MET A 88 -11.01 -4.83 17.22
CA MET A 88 -11.77 -4.91 15.97
C MET A 88 -11.26 -3.86 14.96
N SER A 89 -9.97 -3.81 14.77
CA SER A 89 -9.23 -2.91 13.87
C SER A 89 -8.51 -3.74 12.80
N ALA A 90 -8.29 -3.17 11.63
CA ALA A 90 -7.46 -3.74 10.57
C ALA A 90 -6.23 -2.87 10.25
N ALA A 91 -5.82 -2.02 11.20
CA ALA A 91 -4.66 -1.15 11.08
C ALA A 91 -3.34 -1.93 11.24
N THR A 92 -2.96 -2.67 10.23
CA THR A 92 -1.86 -3.66 10.28
C THR A 92 -0.48 -3.00 10.44
N ILE A 93 -0.26 -1.82 9.88
CA ILE A 93 1.02 -1.11 10.05
C ILE A 93 1.15 -0.62 11.49
N HIS A 94 0.05 -0.18 12.10
CA HIS A 94 0.05 0.35 13.46
C HIS A 94 0.05 -0.75 14.53
N LEU A 95 -0.74 -1.80 14.35
CA LEU A 95 -0.99 -2.85 15.35
C LEU A 95 -0.31 -4.19 15.04
N GLY A 96 0.14 -4.38 13.80
CA GLY A 96 0.66 -5.67 13.35
C GLY A 96 2.02 -6.02 13.93
N HIS A 97 2.29 -7.31 13.98
CA HIS A 97 3.56 -7.88 14.39
C HIS A 97 4.24 -8.57 13.20
N LEU A 98 5.55 -8.73 13.26
CA LEU A 98 6.29 -9.47 12.24
C LEU A 98 5.92 -10.95 12.29
N GLY A 99 5.44 -11.44 11.16
CA GLY A 99 5.09 -12.85 10.98
C GLY A 99 5.30 -13.31 9.55
N ILE A 100 4.88 -14.51 9.24
CA ILE A 100 5.03 -15.12 7.90
C ILE A 100 3.64 -15.39 7.32
N ILE A 101 3.36 -14.78 6.19
CA ILE A 101 2.15 -15.01 5.39
C ILE A 101 2.49 -14.94 3.90
N HIS A 102 1.82 -15.72 3.08
CA HIS A 102 2.04 -15.79 1.63
C HIS A 102 3.52 -16.03 1.25
N GLY A 103 4.26 -16.81 2.06
CA GLY A 103 5.65 -17.13 1.82
C GLY A 103 6.65 -16.00 2.08
N SER A 104 6.23 -14.92 2.74
CA SER A 104 7.11 -13.79 3.08
C SER A 104 6.97 -13.35 4.52
N LYS A 105 8.04 -12.75 5.05
CA LYS A 105 8.03 -12.09 6.36
C LYS A 105 7.48 -10.68 6.20
N THR A 106 6.40 -10.38 6.90
CA THR A 106 5.69 -9.08 6.82
C THR A 106 5.03 -8.73 8.13
N LEU A 107 4.46 -7.52 8.21
CA LEU A 107 3.55 -7.17 9.29
C LEU A 107 2.20 -7.85 9.06
N LEU A 108 1.68 -8.48 10.09
CA LEU A 108 0.34 -9.09 10.07
C LEU A 108 -0.33 -8.95 11.43
N MET A 109 -1.64 -9.01 11.42
CA MET A 109 -2.46 -9.14 12.61
C MET A 109 -2.88 -10.60 12.75
N GLN A 110 -2.67 -11.16 13.92
CA GLN A 110 -2.95 -12.56 14.21
C GLN A 110 -3.56 -12.68 15.60
N ASN A 111 -4.58 -13.52 15.76
CA ASN A 111 -5.11 -13.92 17.04
C ASN A 111 -4.18 -14.93 17.72
N GLU A 112 -4.41 -15.18 19.01
CA GLU A 112 -3.61 -16.13 19.78
C GLU A 112 -3.90 -17.61 19.42
N ASP A 113 -4.95 -17.88 18.62
CA ASP A 113 -5.38 -19.23 18.21
C ASP A 113 -4.68 -19.73 16.94
#